data_b9b00e4ecd649a8c1bf8af171ca81eda
#
_entry.id   b9b00e4ecd649a8c1bf8af171ca81eda
#
_cell.length_a   1.000
_cell.length_b   1.000
_cell.length_c   1.000
_cell.angle_alpha   90.00
_cell.angle_beta   90.00
_cell.angle_gamma   90.00
#
_symmetry.space_group_name_H-M   'P 1'
#
loop_
_entity.id
_entity.type
_entity.pdbx_description
1 polymer ?
#
loop_
_entity_poly.entity_id
_entity_poly.type
_entity_poly.pdbx_seq_one_letter_code
_entity_poly.pdbx_strand_id
1 'polypeptide(L)'
;LAFDAGLPSWGSCNGMQLAAVVLGGQVAASPNGLEVGVARETRLTPAGQTHPQFKSRTAVFAVPCIHRDEVSRLPTGAVKLAENDHSENQAFSYDQGGVSFWGAQYHPELRTTHVAYYLEDGDSIFAGKSALIADLNDAETDAQAAARLGTSPDALTVSHRTIELANWLAHVKQHADRTRQQ
;
A
#
# COMPACT_ATOMS: atom_id res chain seq x y z
N LEU A 1 20.79 -10.63 -3.96
CA LEU A 1 19.58 -10.26 -3.22
C LEU A 1 18.33 -10.68 -4.01
N ALA A 2 17.10 -10.37 -3.54
CA ALA A 2 15.87 -10.84 -4.20
C ALA A 2 15.76 -10.37 -5.65
N PHE A 3 16.10 -9.12 -5.94
CA PHE A 3 16.12 -8.56 -7.30
C PHE A 3 17.15 -9.27 -8.20
N ASP A 4 18.38 -9.49 -7.71
CA ASP A 4 19.43 -10.18 -8.48
C ASP A 4 19.07 -11.64 -8.79
N ALA A 5 18.25 -12.24 -7.93
CA ALA A 5 17.75 -13.60 -8.12
C ALA A 5 16.48 -13.68 -8.98
N GLY A 6 15.96 -12.56 -9.49
CA GLY A 6 14.74 -12.49 -10.28
C GLY A 6 13.47 -12.93 -9.53
N LEU A 7 13.49 -12.86 -8.20
CA LEU A 7 12.36 -13.29 -7.38
C LEU A 7 11.28 -12.19 -7.32
N PRO A 8 9.99 -12.55 -7.52
CA PRO A 8 8.89 -11.62 -7.31
C PRO A 8 8.92 -11.06 -5.89
N SER A 9 8.95 -9.75 -5.78
CA SER A 9 9.09 -9.05 -4.51
C SER A 9 7.91 -8.12 -4.26
N TRP A 10 7.55 -7.96 -2.98
CA TRP A 10 6.51 -7.04 -2.51
C TRP A 10 7.10 -6.03 -1.53
N GLY A 11 6.58 -4.80 -1.57
CA GLY A 11 6.89 -3.77 -0.58
C GLY A 11 5.67 -2.97 -0.15
N SER A 12 5.36 -2.97 1.16
CA SER A 12 4.43 -2.02 1.76
C SER A 12 5.19 -0.84 2.34
N CYS A 13 4.70 0.38 2.17
CA CYS A 13 5.20 1.62 2.74
C CYS A 13 6.73 1.76 2.59
N ASN A 14 7.50 1.61 3.66
CA ASN A 14 8.97 1.68 3.62
C ASN A 14 9.58 0.65 2.65
N GLY A 15 8.97 -0.53 2.49
CA GLY A 15 9.41 -1.53 1.51
C GLY A 15 9.28 -1.03 0.07
N MET A 16 8.19 -0.33 -0.26
CA MET A 16 8.00 0.33 -1.55
C MET A 16 9.00 1.48 -1.76
N GLN A 17 9.24 2.28 -0.72
CA GLN A 17 10.17 3.39 -0.74
C GLN A 17 11.62 2.91 -0.97
N LEU A 18 12.05 1.87 -0.24
CA LEU A 18 13.37 1.26 -0.43
C LEU A 18 13.55 0.71 -1.84
N ALA A 19 12.55 0.00 -2.37
CA ALA A 19 12.60 -0.50 -3.74
C ALA A 19 12.71 0.65 -4.75
N ALA A 20 11.93 1.74 -4.57
CA ALA A 20 12.02 2.90 -5.43
C ALA A 20 13.44 3.49 -5.46
N VAL A 21 14.09 3.67 -4.31
CA VAL A 21 15.46 4.20 -4.23
C VAL A 21 16.47 3.25 -4.90
N VAL A 22 16.41 1.96 -4.60
CA VAL A 22 17.31 0.95 -5.18
C VAL A 22 17.18 0.89 -6.71
N LEU A 23 15.98 1.13 -7.24
CA LEU A 23 15.70 1.12 -8.67
C LEU A 23 15.94 2.49 -9.36
N GLY A 24 16.46 3.50 -8.62
CA GLY A 24 16.82 4.82 -9.16
C GLY A 24 15.72 5.87 -9.10
N GLY A 25 14.66 5.64 -8.33
CA GLY A 25 13.65 6.61 -7.95
C GLY A 25 14.11 7.54 -6.82
N GLN A 26 13.16 8.28 -6.22
CA GLN A 26 13.42 9.18 -5.09
C GLN A 26 12.31 9.06 -4.05
N VAL A 27 12.70 9.23 -2.79
CA VAL A 27 11.80 9.32 -1.64
C VAL A 27 12.03 10.66 -0.95
N ALA A 28 10.98 11.30 -0.52
CA ALA A 28 11.00 12.55 0.23
C ALA A 28 9.84 12.59 1.23
N ALA A 29 9.93 13.51 2.19
CA ALA A 29 8.76 13.84 3.02
C ALA A 29 7.61 14.31 2.13
N SER A 30 6.40 13.81 2.40
CA SER A 30 5.23 14.24 1.66
C SER A 30 4.98 15.74 1.85
N PRO A 31 4.71 16.51 0.78
CA PRO A 31 4.34 17.91 0.89
C PRO A 31 3.01 18.11 1.63
N ASN A 32 2.18 17.07 1.69
CA ASN A 32 0.89 17.05 2.38
C ASN A 32 0.99 16.59 3.85
N GLY A 33 2.21 16.34 4.35
CA GLY A 33 2.48 15.92 5.72
C GLY A 33 2.23 14.43 5.96
N LEU A 34 1.59 14.10 7.08
CA LEU A 34 1.34 12.71 7.50
C LEU A 34 0.05 12.18 6.87
N GLU A 35 0.11 11.04 6.17
CA GLU A 35 -1.06 10.24 5.85
C GLU A 35 -1.23 9.15 6.89
N VAL A 36 -2.28 9.23 7.70
CA VAL A 36 -2.45 8.38 8.88
C VAL A 36 -3.90 7.94 9.03
N GLY A 37 -4.06 6.67 9.34
CA GLY A 37 -5.34 6.01 9.54
C GLY A 37 -5.72 5.17 8.33
N VAL A 38 -6.20 5.81 7.29
CA VAL A 38 -6.65 5.18 6.05
C VAL A 38 -6.23 6.03 4.86
N ALA A 39 -5.59 5.44 3.85
CA ALA A 39 -5.36 6.03 2.53
C ALA A 39 -6.71 6.14 1.80
N ARG A 40 -7.35 7.29 1.94
CA ARG A 40 -8.72 7.55 1.46
C ARG A 40 -8.73 7.74 -0.04
N GLU A 41 -9.85 7.36 -0.66
CA GLU A 41 -10.10 7.64 -2.08
C GLU A 41 -8.90 7.29 -2.97
N THR A 42 -8.21 6.21 -2.64
CA THR A 42 -7.13 5.70 -3.48
C THR A 42 -7.73 5.23 -4.80
N ARG A 43 -7.26 5.80 -5.90
CA ARG A 43 -7.79 5.59 -7.26
C ARG A 43 -6.79 4.79 -8.09
N LEU A 44 -7.28 3.77 -8.77
CA LEU A 44 -6.47 3.05 -9.76
C LEU A 44 -6.26 3.91 -11.01
N THR A 45 -5.02 3.97 -11.48
CA THR A 45 -4.73 4.51 -12.82
C THR A 45 -5.29 3.57 -13.90
N PRO A 46 -5.36 3.99 -15.19
CA PRO A 46 -5.71 3.07 -16.28
C PRO A 46 -4.83 1.82 -16.32
N ALA A 47 -3.53 1.95 -16.01
CA ALA A 47 -2.62 0.82 -15.88
C ALA A 47 -2.97 -0.06 -14.66
N GLY A 48 -3.30 0.56 -13.52
CA GLY A 48 -3.71 -0.17 -12.31
C GLY A 48 -4.97 -0.99 -12.50
N GLN A 49 -5.95 -0.49 -13.26
CA GLN A 49 -7.21 -1.19 -13.53
C GLN A 49 -7.03 -2.51 -14.29
N THR A 50 -5.94 -2.64 -15.06
CA THR A 50 -5.63 -3.85 -15.83
C THR A 50 -4.50 -4.67 -15.22
N HIS A 51 -3.80 -4.13 -14.22
CA HIS A 51 -2.65 -4.80 -13.61
C HIS A 51 -3.07 -5.94 -12.69
N PRO A 52 -2.39 -7.11 -12.74
CA PRO A 52 -2.73 -8.27 -11.91
C PRO A 52 -2.72 -7.98 -10.39
N GLN A 53 -1.90 -7.04 -9.91
CA GLN A 53 -1.87 -6.61 -8.50
C GLN A 53 -3.26 -6.23 -8.00
N PHE A 54 -4.07 -5.57 -8.84
CA PHE A 54 -5.38 -5.03 -8.49
C PHE A 54 -6.55 -5.84 -9.03
N LYS A 55 -6.31 -7.08 -9.46
CA LYS A 55 -7.40 -7.95 -9.88
C LYS A 55 -8.47 -8.05 -8.78
N SER A 56 -9.72 -7.79 -9.14
CA SER A 56 -10.89 -7.76 -8.25
C SER A 56 -10.93 -6.59 -7.25
N ARG A 57 -10.02 -5.61 -7.35
CA ARG A 57 -10.12 -4.36 -6.60
C ARG A 57 -11.09 -3.39 -7.28
N THR A 58 -11.88 -2.66 -6.50
CA THR A 58 -12.67 -1.52 -7.00
C THR A 58 -11.76 -0.40 -7.50
N ALA A 59 -12.24 0.39 -8.47
CA ALA A 59 -11.45 1.48 -9.06
C ALA A 59 -11.09 2.57 -8.03
N VAL A 60 -11.90 2.72 -6.99
CA VAL A 60 -11.67 3.60 -5.84
C VAL A 60 -11.81 2.77 -4.57
N PHE A 61 -10.89 2.90 -3.64
CA PHE A 61 -10.86 2.14 -2.40
C PHE A 61 -10.15 2.89 -1.27
N ALA A 62 -10.22 2.33 -0.07
CA ALA A 62 -9.54 2.84 1.11
C ALA A 62 -8.88 1.68 1.88
N VAL A 63 -7.66 1.86 2.36
CA VAL A 63 -6.85 0.82 3.02
C VAL A 63 -6.06 1.46 4.17
N PRO A 64 -5.81 0.75 5.30
CA PRO A 64 -5.02 1.28 6.39
C PRO A 64 -3.66 1.82 5.95
N CYS A 65 -3.27 2.98 6.46
CA CYS A 65 -1.98 3.60 6.17
C CYS A 65 -1.41 4.35 7.36
N ILE A 66 -0.09 4.46 7.39
CA ILE A 66 0.68 5.33 8.28
C ILE A 66 2.04 5.62 7.65
N HIS A 67 2.24 6.84 7.19
CA HIS A 67 3.52 7.28 6.62
C HIS A 67 3.65 8.81 6.64
N ARG A 68 4.91 9.28 6.63
CA ARG A 68 5.30 10.67 6.47
C ARG A 68 5.97 10.90 5.12
N ASP A 69 6.80 9.95 4.73
CA ASP A 69 7.59 10.00 3.52
C ASP A 69 6.86 9.24 2.40
N GLU A 70 7.13 9.62 1.17
CA GLU A 70 6.51 9.01 -0.03
C GLU A 70 7.52 8.89 -1.16
N VAL A 71 7.22 8.05 -2.14
CA VAL A 71 7.96 8.01 -3.40
C VAL A 71 7.63 9.27 -4.19
N SER A 72 8.53 10.25 -4.17
CA SER A 72 8.37 11.54 -4.88
C SER A 72 8.69 11.46 -6.36
N ARG A 73 9.50 10.48 -6.79
CA ARG A 73 9.78 10.19 -8.20
C ARG A 73 9.95 8.69 -8.41
N LEU A 74 9.12 8.15 -9.29
CA LEU A 74 9.22 6.73 -9.67
C LEU A 74 10.53 6.43 -10.38
N PRO A 75 11.05 5.18 -10.25
CA PRO A 75 12.13 4.68 -11.10
C PRO A 75 11.78 4.76 -12.58
N THR A 76 12.77 4.99 -13.43
CA THR A 76 12.57 4.93 -14.89
C THR A 76 12.10 3.54 -15.30
N GLY A 77 10.95 3.46 -15.97
CA GLY A 77 10.33 2.21 -16.37
C GLY A 77 9.37 1.60 -15.35
N ALA A 78 9.23 2.21 -14.18
CA ALA A 78 8.14 1.85 -13.26
C ALA A 78 6.78 2.29 -13.80
N VAL A 79 5.75 1.52 -13.49
CA VAL A 79 4.36 1.81 -13.87
C VAL A 79 3.59 2.25 -12.64
N LYS A 80 3.08 3.50 -12.64
CA LYS A 80 2.18 3.99 -11.58
C LYS A 80 0.84 3.28 -11.67
N LEU A 81 0.40 2.67 -10.57
CA LEU A 81 -0.80 1.85 -10.53
C LEU A 81 -1.94 2.49 -9.73
N ALA A 82 -1.62 3.26 -8.70
CA ALA A 82 -2.62 3.94 -7.87
C ALA A 82 -2.10 5.28 -7.34
N GLU A 83 -3.03 6.18 -7.05
CA GLU A 83 -2.78 7.52 -6.51
C GLU A 83 -3.95 7.95 -5.62
N ASN A 84 -3.75 8.96 -4.76
CA ASN A 84 -4.81 9.71 -4.11
C ASN A 84 -4.42 11.18 -3.96
N ASP A 85 -5.28 12.01 -3.33
CA ASP A 85 -5.00 13.44 -3.19
C ASP A 85 -3.86 13.75 -2.21
N HIS A 86 -3.49 12.77 -1.35
CA HIS A 86 -2.36 12.91 -0.45
C HIS A 86 -1.03 12.57 -1.13
N SER A 87 -0.96 11.44 -1.84
CA SER A 87 0.26 10.92 -2.46
C SER A 87 0.03 10.53 -3.92
N GLU A 88 0.81 11.12 -4.82
CA GLU A 88 0.73 10.83 -6.25
C GLU A 88 1.08 9.37 -6.58
N ASN A 89 1.91 8.73 -5.77
CA ASN A 89 2.41 7.37 -5.99
C ASN A 89 1.99 6.44 -4.84
N GLN A 90 0.70 6.09 -4.79
CA GLN A 90 0.17 5.13 -3.81
C GLN A 90 0.50 3.67 -4.12
N ALA A 91 0.79 3.35 -5.38
CA ALA A 91 1.30 2.03 -5.77
C ALA A 91 2.03 2.11 -7.12
N PHE A 92 3.05 1.26 -7.26
CA PHE A 92 3.71 1.04 -8.54
C PHE A 92 4.17 -0.41 -8.71
N SER A 93 4.39 -0.82 -9.97
CA SER A 93 5.11 -2.03 -10.33
C SER A 93 6.38 -1.70 -11.11
N TYR A 94 7.33 -2.64 -11.08
CA TYR A 94 8.56 -2.58 -11.87
C TYR A 94 8.92 -3.99 -12.36
N ASP A 95 8.84 -4.21 -13.67
CA ASP A 95 9.10 -5.50 -14.31
C ASP A 95 10.08 -5.32 -15.47
N GLN A 96 11.36 -5.06 -15.15
CA GLN A 96 12.44 -4.83 -16.11
C GLN A 96 13.77 -5.40 -15.60
N GLY A 97 14.66 -5.78 -16.51
CA GLY A 97 16.03 -6.22 -16.18
C GLY A 97 16.08 -7.45 -15.28
N GLY A 98 15.06 -8.31 -15.31
CA GLY A 98 14.95 -9.48 -14.45
C GLY A 98 14.36 -9.18 -13.07
N VAL A 99 14.05 -7.92 -12.77
CA VAL A 99 13.35 -7.54 -11.52
C VAL A 99 11.85 -7.68 -11.72
N SER A 100 11.15 -8.29 -10.76
CA SER A 100 9.69 -8.29 -10.66
C SER A 100 9.30 -7.77 -9.28
N PHE A 101 8.78 -6.54 -9.23
CA PHE A 101 8.42 -5.84 -8.00
C PHE A 101 7.03 -5.23 -8.07
N TRP A 102 6.23 -5.46 -7.03
CA TRP A 102 4.95 -4.78 -6.79
C TRP A 102 4.99 -4.11 -5.43
N GLY A 103 4.44 -2.90 -5.32
CA GLY A 103 4.44 -2.17 -4.06
C GLY A 103 3.24 -1.27 -3.87
N ALA A 104 2.97 -0.94 -2.60
CA ALA A 104 1.96 0.00 -2.17
C ALA A 104 2.49 0.88 -1.04
N GLN A 105 2.10 2.17 -1.02
CA GLN A 105 2.47 3.12 0.05
C GLN A 105 1.67 2.86 1.33
N TYR A 106 0.48 2.31 1.21
CA TYR A 106 -0.38 1.89 2.31
C TYR A 106 -0.02 0.47 2.81
N HIS A 107 -0.73 0.02 3.86
CA HIS A 107 -0.48 -1.24 4.57
C HIS A 107 -1.67 -2.20 4.44
N PRO A 108 -1.80 -2.98 3.36
CA PRO A 108 -2.88 -3.96 3.22
C PRO A 108 -2.82 -5.07 4.28
N GLU A 109 -1.66 -5.31 4.89
CA GLU A 109 -1.42 -6.29 5.95
C GLU A 109 -1.92 -5.82 7.32
N LEU A 110 -2.02 -4.50 7.57
CA LEU A 110 -2.41 -3.97 8.88
C LEU A 110 -3.94 -3.89 9.04
N ARG A 111 -4.40 -4.08 10.27
CA ARG A 111 -5.72 -3.69 10.73
C ARG A 111 -5.70 -2.21 11.15
N THR A 112 -6.87 -1.57 11.19
CA THR A 112 -7.00 -0.21 11.74
C THR A 112 -6.55 -0.14 13.20
N THR A 113 -6.80 -1.19 14.00
CA THR A 113 -6.32 -1.31 15.38
C THR A 113 -4.80 -1.33 15.50
N HIS A 114 -4.08 -1.88 14.51
CA HIS A 114 -2.61 -1.81 14.51
C HIS A 114 -2.13 -0.37 14.26
N VAL A 115 -2.79 0.36 13.37
CA VAL A 115 -2.49 1.78 13.15
C VAL A 115 -2.78 2.58 14.41
N ALA A 116 -3.90 2.34 15.09
CA ALA A 116 -4.23 2.95 16.39
C ALA A 116 -3.10 2.74 17.40
N TYR A 117 -2.63 1.50 17.56
CA TYR A 117 -1.54 1.15 18.46
C TYR A 117 -0.26 1.97 18.19
N TYR A 118 0.14 2.15 16.92
CA TYR A 118 1.30 2.98 16.59
C TYR A 118 1.09 4.47 16.92
N LEU A 119 -0.15 4.95 16.96
CA LEU A 119 -0.48 6.33 17.34
C LEU A 119 -0.52 6.55 18.84
N GLU A 120 -0.71 5.52 19.64
CA GLU A 120 -0.73 5.57 21.11
C GLU A 120 0.66 5.75 21.70
N ASP A 121 1.73 5.42 20.96
CA ASP A 121 3.11 5.64 21.39
C ASP A 121 3.41 7.14 21.46
N GLY A 122 3.48 7.66 22.70
CA GLY A 122 3.63 9.10 22.97
C GLY A 122 4.92 9.74 22.45
N ASP A 123 5.94 8.94 22.13
CA ASP A 123 7.21 9.40 21.57
C ASP A 123 7.21 9.42 20.02
N SER A 124 6.14 8.93 19.40
CA SER A 124 6.00 8.92 17.95
C SER A 124 5.62 10.29 17.38
N ILE A 125 6.18 10.64 16.20
CA ILE A 125 5.74 11.81 15.42
C ILE A 125 4.26 11.74 15.03
N PHE A 126 3.63 10.58 15.18
CA PHE A 126 2.21 10.33 14.92
C PHE A 126 1.31 10.49 16.16
N ALA A 127 1.88 10.73 17.36
CA ALA A 127 1.14 10.81 18.61
C ALA A 127 0.11 11.96 18.67
N GLY A 128 -0.78 11.92 19.66
CA GLY A 128 -1.67 13.04 20.00
C GLY A 128 -2.98 13.11 19.21
N LYS A 129 -3.46 12.01 18.62
CA LYS A 129 -4.67 11.96 17.80
C LYS A 129 -5.79 11.11 18.43
N SER A 130 -6.20 11.42 19.67
CA SER A 130 -7.14 10.61 20.46
C SER A 130 -8.46 10.29 19.75
N ALA A 131 -9.07 11.24 19.05
CA ALA A 131 -10.30 10.99 18.28
C ALA A 131 -10.08 10.03 17.10
N LEU A 132 -8.96 10.19 16.38
CA LEU A 132 -8.58 9.28 15.31
C LEU A 132 -8.31 7.86 15.84
N ILE A 133 -7.64 7.75 16.99
CA ILE A 133 -7.35 6.47 17.64
C ILE A 133 -8.66 5.75 18.00
N ALA A 134 -9.64 6.46 18.57
CA ALA A 134 -10.95 5.88 18.88
C ALA A 134 -11.64 5.35 17.61
N ASP A 135 -11.69 6.17 16.55
CA ASP A 135 -12.30 5.75 15.28
C ASP A 135 -11.59 4.53 14.67
N LEU A 136 -10.26 4.48 14.74
CA LEU A 136 -9.48 3.35 14.22
C LEU A 136 -9.72 2.06 15.00
N ASN A 137 -9.94 2.15 16.31
CA ASN A 137 -10.26 0.99 17.14
C ASN A 137 -11.64 0.41 16.81
N ASP A 138 -12.61 1.26 16.45
CA ASP A 138 -13.99 0.86 16.24
C ASP A 138 -14.35 0.59 14.77
N ALA A 139 -13.59 1.11 13.80
CA ALA A 139 -13.95 1.15 12.39
C ALA A 139 -14.26 -0.20 11.74
N GLU A 140 -13.67 -1.29 12.22
CA GLU A 140 -13.93 -2.63 11.64
C GLU A 140 -15.33 -3.16 12.00
N THR A 141 -16.02 -2.56 12.99
CA THR A 141 -17.34 -3.00 13.46
C THR A 141 -18.38 -1.88 13.55
N ASP A 142 -17.96 -0.62 13.63
CA ASP A 142 -18.83 0.55 13.67
C ASP A 142 -18.77 1.32 12.33
N ALA A 143 -19.90 1.33 11.63
CA ALA A 143 -20.04 2.02 10.35
C ALA A 143 -19.85 3.54 10.45
N GLN A 144 -20.18 4.17 11.61
CA GLN A 144 -20.00 5.61 11.79
C GLN A 144 -18.51 5.95 11.99
N ALA A 145 -17.79 5.16 12.81
CA ALA A 145 -16.34 5.29 12.96
C ALA A 145 -15.63 5.10 11.60
N ALA A 146 -15.98 4.04 10.85
CA ALA A 146 -15.44 3.81 9.51
C ALA A 146 -15.73 4.98 8.54
N ALA A 147 -16.95 5.53 8.56
CA ALA A 147 -17.33 6.66 7.72
C ALA A 147 -16.53 7.93 8.05
N ARG A 148 -16.23 8.21 9.32
CA ARG A 148 -15.34 9.33 9.71
C ARG A 148 -13.91 9.13 9.19
N LEU A 149 -13.46 7.89 9.07
CA LEU A 149 -12.19 7.54 8.44
C LEU A 149 -12.23 7.58 6.89
N GLY A 150 -13.41 7.76 6.28
CA GLY A 150 -13.58 7.72 4.82
C GLY A 150 -13.56 6.31 4.23
N THR A 151 -14.06 5.33 4.98
CA THR A 151 -14.10 3.91 4.59
C THR A 151 -15.40 3.25 5.09
N SER A 152 -15.47 1.92 5.02
CA SER A 152 -16.57 1.12 5.59
C SER A 152 -16.01 -0.13 6.29
N PRO A 153 -16.76 -0.74 7.23
CA PRO A 153 -16.33 -2.01 7.85
C PRO A 153 -16.07 -3.12 6.81
N ASP A 154 -16.87 -3.17 5.75
CA ASP A 154 -16.69 -4.15 4.67
C ASP A 154 -15.35 -3.97 3.94
N ALA A 155 -14.96 -2.74 3.61
CA ALA A 155 -13.67 -2.43 2.98
C ALA A 155 -12.47 -2.80 3.87
N LEU A 156 -12.66 -2.83 5.19
CA LEU A 156 -11.62 -3.16 6.18
C LEU A 156 -11.54 -4.67 6.49
N THR A 157 -12.46 -5.49 5.97
CA THR A 157 -12.36 -6.95 6.11
C THR A 157 -11.06 -7.48 5.53
N VAL A 158 -10.56 -8.60 6.06
CA VAL A 158 -9.32 -9.22 5.58
C VAL A 158 -9.37 -9.46 4.08
N SER A 159 -10.50 -10.01 3.58
CA SER A 159 -10.68 -10.31 2.15
C SER A 159 -10.57 -9.08 1.24
N HIS A 160 -11.05 -7.91 1.69
CA HIS A 160 -10.99 -6.69 0.91
C HIS A 160 -9.65 -5.96 1.04
N ARG A 161 -9.15 -5.76 2.26
CA ARG A 161 -7.92 -4.99 2.44
C ARG A 161 -6.67 -5.69 1.91
N THR A 162 -6.66 -7.05 1.85
CA THR A 162 -5.48 -7.82 1.43
C THR A 162 -5.54 -8.32 -0.02
N ILE A 163 -6.40 -7.77 -0.87
CA ILE A 163 -6.55 -8.18 -2.29
C ILE A 163 -5.19 -8.16 -3.01
N GLU A 164 -4.39 -7.11 -2.86
CA GLU A 164 -3.09 -6.97 -3.51
C GLU A 164 -2.10 -8.06 -3.07
N LEU A 165 -2.09 -8.38 -1.77
CA LEU A 165 -1.23 -9.43 -1.22
C LEU A 165 -1.65 -10.81 -1.73
N ALA A 166 -2.94 -11.09 -1.80
CA ALA A 166 -3.47 -12.34 -2.34
C ALA A 166 -3.09 -12.49 -3.83
N ASN A 167 -3.19 -11.42 -4.60
CA ASN A 167 -2.80 -11.38 -6.00
C ASN A 167 -1.29 -11.55 -6.17
N TRP A 168 -0.49 -10.92 -5.32
CA TRP A 168 0.97 -11.08 -5.32
C TRP A 168 1.37 -12.53 -4.99
N LEU A 169 0.76 -13.17 -4.00
CA LEU A 169 1.01 -14.58 -3.69
C LEU A 169 0.66 -15.51 -4.88
N ALA A 170 -0.43 -15.21 -5.59
CA ALA A 170 -0.76 -15.94 -6.81
C ALA A 170 0.30 -15.74 -7.93
N HIS A 171 0.83 -14.51 -8.06
CA HIS A 171 1.93 -14.20 -8.98
C HIS A 171 3.22 -14.95 -8.61
N VAL A 172 3.60 -14.99 -7.33
CA VAL A 172 4.75 -15.78 -6.82
C VAL A 172 4.60 -17.26 -7.17
N LYS A 173 3.41 -17.83 -6.93
CA LYS A 173 3.13 -19.23 -7.28
C LYS A 173 3.31 -19.51 -8.77
N GLN A 174 2.74 -18.66 -9.63
CA GLN A 174 2.88 -18.79 -11.09
C GLN A 174 4.34 -18.68 -11.54
N HIS A 175 5.12 -17.81 -10.91
CA HIS A 175 6.55 -17.68 -11.18
C HIS A 175 7.30 -18.98 -10.83
N ALA A 176 7.07 -19.53 -9.64
CA ALA A 176 7.69 -20.77 -9.19
C ALA A 176 7.32 -21.98 -10.08
N ASP A 177 6.07 -22.06 -10.54
CA ASP A 177 5.63 -23.15 -11.43
C ASP A 177 6.32 -23.07 -12.81
N ARG A 178 6.53 -21.86 -13.35
CA ARG A 178 7.28 -21.66 -14.60
C ARG A 178 8.76 -22.04 -14.48
N THR A 179 9.40 -21.67 -13.35
CA THR A 179 10.83 -21.98 -13.12
C THR A 179 11.09 -23.48 -12.97
N ARG A 180 10.11 -24.27 -12.46
CA ARG A 180 10.23 -25.72 -12.34
C ARG A 180 10.07 -26.45 -13.66
N GLN A 181 9.54 -25.82 -14.71
CA GLN A 181 9.29 -26.42 -16.03
C GLN A 181 10.43 -26.17 -17.02
N GLN A 182 11.40 -25.35 -16.64
CA GLN A 182 12.64 -25.06 -17.39
C GLN A 182 13.81 -25.91 -16.88
#